data_284492c7c6ed19d714849ebfd24a17d7
#
_entry.id   284492c7c6ed19d714849ebfd24a17d7
#
_cell.length_a   1.000
_cell.length_b   1.000
_cell.length_c   1.000
_cell.angle_alpha   90.00
_cell.angle_beta   90.00
_cell.angle_gamma   90.00
#
_symmetry.space_group_name_H-M   'P 1'
#
loop_
_entity.id
_entity.type
_entity.pdbx_description
1 polymer ?
#
loop_
_entity_poly.entity_id
_entity_poly.type
_entity_poly.pdbx_seq_one_letter_code
_entity_poly.pdbx_strand_id
1 'polypeptide(L)'
;MLTVQDVLKRSLFSKTEVVAGANGLHRQVKWTHVLEIPFFDDTIFQGGELILSTGFGFEWRDSSNTSFLLNLIERNASCLCIELGHHFEKVPKEMIEMANEYNFPIIIFKEFINFVEIAQDLHSFIINSHHEKLVTLDSISRKFHSLSLTTHGLSNILKLLQQKTEAPIIYLPIEGTPFSIPGLKNEFMEKLLHMIYEDKEHWHDRITNDSPVEWKALNHTILLQPIGAMDQIWAYLVMVLDRESDEFDFLILDRASLAISQDLLRKHYLDEKRLRLESTWLNDLLNRRINNEEQARGFISLKSKRASIHYRMAIIDIEDVFHPSSLGLSDEENESAIYHYSLKIRSGFAKYSFTPYITSVRNQIIVLAIDLGTADSSKARFLKVINALLYVKEGESSQIRIGVGRQYQLLLDAHTGYREAQLALNYRTFSTSAFYEDLGIFRLIQLIQHDQDTAHFIEDYLSPLISYDKEYGTELLLTLAKYFELDRSKKLTAQKLHVVRQTLYHRLEKIKKILDLDFDMPENRLNVEMALKAYQLIQQVGVPTK
;
A
#
# COMPACT_ATOMS: atom_id res chain seq x y z
N MET A 1 -24.96 27.26 8.36
CA MET A 1 -24.93 27.81 9.75
C MET A 1 -25.81 29.03 9.81
N LEU A 2 -26.52 29.27 10.93
CA LEU A 2 -27.43 30.42 11.07
C LEU A 2 -26.60 31.69 11.26
N THR A 3 -26.80 32.70 10.38
CA THR A 3 -26.17 34.03 10.51
C THR A 3 -27.13 35.06 11.10
N VAL A 4 -26.61 36.17 11.62
CA VAL A 4 -27.47 37.29 12.06
C VAL A 4 -28.36 37.77 10.93
N GLN A 5 -27.88 37.79 9.69
CA GLN A 5 -28.65 38.11 8.50
C GLN A 5 -29.83 37.15 8.28
N ASP A 6 -29.64 35.86 8.55
CA ASP A 6 -30.71 34.87 8.42
C ASP A 6 -31.72 34.96 9.55
N VAL A 7 -31.27 35.31 10.74
CA VAL A 7 -32.16 35.64 11.87
C VAL A 7 -33.10 36.81 11.53
N LEU A 8 -32.58 37.88 10.93
CA LEU A 8 -33.37 39.03 10.52
C LEU A 8 -34.45 38.71 9.46
N LYS A 9 -34.30 37.62 8.68
CA LYS A 9 -35.32 37.18 7.70
C LYS A 9 -36.50 36.43 8.34
N ARG A 10 -36.42 36.10 9.62
CA ARG A 10 -37.47 35.33 10.33
C ARG A 10 -38.64 36.24 10.70
N SER A 11 -39.83 35.66 10.76
CA SER A 11 -41.06 36.39 11.02
C SER A 11 -41.06 37.22 12.30
N LEU A 12 -40.44 36.68 13.37
CA LEU A 12 -40.32 37.36 14.67
C LEU A 12 -39.40 38.59 14.63
N PHE A 13 -38.54 38.71 13.62
CA PHE A 13 -37.64 39.84 13.41
C PHE A 13 -38.15 40.84 12.34
N SER A 14 -39.35 40.66 11.80
CA SER A 14 -39.87 41.48 10.70
C SER A 14 -40.02 42.97 11.05
N LYS A 15 -40.15 43.32 12.33
CA LYS A 15 -40.30 44.69 12.84
C LYS A 15 -39.06 45.19 13.56
N THR A 16 -37.90 44.64 13.25
CA THR A 16 -36.63 45.07 13.83
C THR A 16 -35.90 46.06 12.92
N GLU A 17 -34.96 46.79 13.50
CA GLU A 17 -34.08 47.71 12.79
C GLU A 17 -32.65 47.52 13.24
N VAL A 18 -31.71 47.42 12.28
CA VAL A 18 -30.26 47.35 12.56
C VAL A 18 -29.77 48.80 12.72
N VAL A 19 -29.41 49.19 13.93
CA VAL A 19 -28.99 50.58 14.24
C VAL A 19 -27.48 50.76 14.17
N ALA A 20 -26.71 49.70 14.27
CA ALA A 20 -25.24 49.73 14.18
C ALA A 20 -24.69 48.40 13.71
N GLY A 21 -23.43 48.37 13.27
CA GLY A 21 -22.67 47.17 12.96
C GLY A 21 -23.19 46.38 11.75
N ALA A 22 -23.82 47.03 10.74
CA ALA A 22 -24.40 46.35 9.57
C ALA A 22 -23.40 45.46 8.80
N ASN A 23 -22.11 45.75 8.83
CA ASN A 23 -21.08 44.93 8.20
C ASN A 23 -20.85 43.59 8.93
N GLY A 24 -21.33 43.45 10.16
CA GLY A 24 -21.19 42.24 10.97
C GLY A 24 -22.36 41.24 10.86
N LEU A 25 -23.32 41.46 9.96
CA LEU A 25 -24.50 40.59 9.80
C LEU A 25 -24.16 39.16 9.35
N HIS A 26 -22.94 38.90 8.88
CA HIS A 26 -22.44 37.58 8.53
C HIS A 26 -22.02 36.76 9.76
N ARG A 27 -21.96 37.34 10.96
CA ARG A 27 -21.60 36.64 12.20
C ARG A 27 -22.55 35.46 12.44
N GLN A 28 -22.01 34.32 12.87
CA GLN A 28 -22.77 33.10 13.13
C GLN A 28 -23.49 33.17 14.47
N VAL A 29 -24.75 32.75 14.51
CA VAL A 29 -25.53 32.60 15.73
C VAL A 29 -25.58 31.12 16.11
N LYS A 30 -24.92 30.77 17.22
CA LYS A 30 -24.87 29.41 17.76
C LYS A 30 -25.89 29.15 18.85
N TRP A 31 -26.24 30.20 19.61
CA TRP A 31 -27.16 30.14 20.73
C TRP A 31 -27.81 31.51 21.00
N THR A 32 -28.83 31.52 21.87
CA THR A 32 -29.45 32.80 22.33
C THR A 32 -29.47 32.87 23.84
N HIS A 33 -29.16 34.05 24.37
CA HIS A 33 -29.27 34.33 25.81
C HIS A 33 -30.14 35.56 26.03
N VAL A 34 -30.99 35.52 27.06
CA VAL A 34 -31.70 36.68 27.59
C VAL A 34 -30.87 37.24 28.74
N LEU A 35 -30.42 38.47 28.61
CA LEU A 35 -29.56 39.13 29.58
C LEU A 35 -30.20 40.42 30.08
N GLU A 36 -30.65 40.43 31.33
CA GLU A 36 -31.33 41.58 31.93
C GLU A 36 -30.42 42.40 32.87
N ILE A 37 -29.31 41.81 33.31
CA ILE A 37 -28.36 42.44 34.25
C ILE A 37 -26.97 42.40 33.61
N PRO A 38 -26.17 43.48 33.67
CA PRO A 38 -24.84 43.56 33.09
C PRO A 38 -23.79 42.77 33.91
N PHE A 39 -24.18 41.62 34.44
CA PHE A 39 -23.31 40.76 35.21
C PHE A 39 -22.79 39.64 34.30
N PHE A 40 -21.49 39.57 34.10
CA PHE A 40 -20.83 38.57 33.27
C PHE A 40 -20.28 37.45 34.13
N ASP A 41 -20.88 36.28 34.02
CA ASP A 41 -20.26 35.05 34.47
C ASP A 41 -19.49 34.47 33.27
N ASP A 42 -18.19 34.24 33.48
CA ASP A 42 -17.30 33.71 32.42
C ASP A 42 -17.70 32.32 31.89
N THR A 43 -18.53 31.60 32.61
CA THR A 43 -19.03 30.26 32.22
C THR A 43 -20.19 30.28 31.22
N ILE A 44 -20.86 31.43 31.03
CA ILE A 44 -22.09 31.55 30.19
C ILE A 44 -21.75 31.78 28.72
N PHE A 45 -20.63 32.44 28.42
CA PHE A 45 -20.28 32.85 27.08
C PHE A 45 -19.24 31.92 26.45
N GLN A 46 -19.62 31.31 25.34
CA GLN A 46 -18.73 30.42 24.54
C GLN A 46 -18.39 31.01 23.16
N GLY A 47 -18.97 32.15 22.83
CA GLY A 47 -18.87 32.83 21.53
C GLY A 47 -19.95 32.38 20.54
N GLY A 48 -20.49 33.36 19.81
CA GLY A 48 -21.56 33.12 18.85
C GLY A 48 -22.97 33.26 19.42
N GLU A 49 -23.16 33.88 20.57
CA GLU A 49 -24.47 34.10 21.19
C GLU A 49 -25.17 35.31 20.57
N LEU A 50 -26.47 35.21 20.35
CA LEU A 50 -27.38 36.34 20.15
C LEU A 50 -27.92 36.74 21.51
N ILE A 51 -27.66 37.96 21.92
CA ILE A 51 -28.09 38.50 23.21
C ILE A 51 -29.40 39.26 23.07
N LEU A 52 -30.40 38.89 23.87
CA LEU A 52 -31.70 39.56 23.99
C LEU A 52 -31.75 40.34 25.30
N SER A 53 -32.09 41.63 25.31
CA SER A 53 -32.20 42.43 26.52
C SER A 53 -33.31 43.46 26.42
N THR A 54 -34.05 43.68 27.54
CA THR A 54 -35.01 44.79 27.68
C THR A 54 -34.31 46.09 28.09
N GLY A 55 -33.01 46.03 28.38
CA GLY A 55 -32.25 47.13 28.93
C GLY A 55 -32.50 47.37 30.42
N PHE A 56 -33.26 46.48 31.10
CA PHE A 56 -33.49 46.54 32.55
C PHE A 56 -32.16 46.34 33.31
N GLY A 57 -31.88 47.18 34.28
CA GLY A 57 -30.65 47.11 35.07
C GLY A 57 -29.43 47.81 34.44
N PHE A 58 -29.56 48.35 33.23
CA PHE A 58 -28.51 49.16 32.63
C PHE A 58 -28.69 50.62 32.96
N GLU A 59 -27.73 51.24 33.58
CA GLU A 59 -27.69 52.70 33.79
C GLU A 59 -27.10 53.37 32.53
N TRP A 60 -27.94 53.60 31.53
CA TRP A 60 -27.56 54.03 30.17
C TRP A 60 -26.99 55.47 30.10
N ARG A 61 -26.69 56.08 31.23
CA ARG A 61 -26.13 57.43 31.32
C ARG A 61 -24.64 57.43 31.69
N ASP A 62 -24.02 56.28 31.95
CA ASP A 62 -22.66 56.19 32.43
C ASP A 62 -21.73 55.44 31.50
N SER A 63 -20.41 55.64 31.64
CA SER A 63 -19.34 54.93 30.89
C SER A 63 -19.38 53.41 31.03
N SER A 64 -20.24 52.86 31.87
CA SER A 64 -20.48 51.43 32.06
C SER A 64 -21.08 50.73 30.83
N ASN A 65 -21.79 51.48 29.97
CA ASN A 65 -22.48 50.90 28.80
C ASN A 65 -21.54 50.54 27.66
N THR A 66 -20.49 51.30 27.47
CA THR A 66 -19.43 51.00 26.52
C THR A 66 -18.60 49.78 26.98
N SER A 67 -18.42 49.66 28.29
CA SER A 67 -17.75 48.48 28.88
C SER A 67 -18.57 47.20 28.67
N PHE A 68 -19.89 47.24 28.78
CA PHE A 68 -20.78 46.12 28.53
C PHE A 68 -20.69 45.65 27.07
N LEU A 69 -20.81 46.60 26.11
CA LEU A 69 -20.70 46.27 24.70
C LEU A 69 -19.32 45.71 24.35
N LEU A 70 -18.26 46.29 24.89
CA LEU A 70 -16.88 45.80 24.68
C LEU A 70 -16.72 44.36 25.19
N ASN A 71 -17.26 44.06 26.35
CA ASN A 71 -17.25 42.70 26.90
C ASN A 71 -17.94 41.68 25.98
N LEU A 72 -19.11 42.06 25.38
CA LEU A 72 -19.78 41.18 24.41
C LEU A 72 -18.94 40.96 23.16
N ILE A 73 -18.29 42.02 22.67
CA ILE A 73 -17.41 41.96 21.49
C ILE A 73 -16.19 41.07 21.77
N GLU A 74 -15.50 41.28 22.91
CA GLU A 74 -14.33 40.50 23.31
C GLU A 74 -14.64 39.00 23.49
N ARG A 75 -15.86 38.69 23.93
CA ARG A 75 -16.35 37.28 24.07
C ARG A 75 -16.90 36.70 22.78
N ASN A 76 -16.77 37.41 21.67
CA ASN A 76 -17.25 36.97 20.35
C ASN A 76 -18.77 36.70 20.28
N ALA A 77 -19.59 37.44 21.04
CA ALA A 77 -21.03 37.40 20.85
C ALA A 77 -21.39 37.82 19.40
N SER A 78 -22.50 37.31 18.87
CA SER A 78 -22.87 37.53 17.48
C SER A 78 -23.57 38.85 17.23
N CYS A 79 -24.46 39.22 18.10
CA CYS A 79 -25.19 40.51 18.06
C CYS A 79 -25.87 40.78 19.39
N LEU A 80 -26.29 42.04 19.56
CA LEU A 80 -27.11 42.48 20.69
C LEU A 80 -28.47 42.94 20.15
N CYS A 81 -29.55 42.35 20.65
CA CYS A 81 -30.91 42.68 20.33
C CYS A 81 -31.56 43.37 21.55
N ILE A 82 -32.06 44.58 21.38
CA ILE A 82 -32.60 45.40 22.47
C ILE A 82 -34.07 45.73 22.18
N GLU A 83 -34.93 45.55 23.19
CA GLU A 83 -36.30 46.01 23.13
C GLU A 83 -36.36 47.50 23.55
N LEU A 84 -36.92 48.36 22.67
CA LEU A 84 -37.20 49.75 23.01
C LEU A 84 -38.53 49.84 23.74
N GLY A 85 -38.54 50.49 24.93
CA GLY A 85 -39.71 50.58 25.75
C GLY A 85 -39.45 51.36 27.04
N HIS A 86 -40.09 50.94 28.15
CA HIS A 86 -40.03 51.64 29.44
C HIS A 86 -38.62 51.75 30.05
N HIS A 87 -37.73 50.85 29.74
CA HIS A 87 -36.37 50.79 30.31
C HIS A 87 -35.30 51.38 29.40
N PHE A 88 -35.60 51.45 28.08
CA PHE A 88 -34.63 51.87 27.10
C PHE A 88 -35.30 52.61 25.93
N GLU A 89 -35.15 53.90 25.90
CA GLU A 89 -35.85 54.77 24.89
C GLU A 89 -35.03 54.86 23.59
N LYS A 90 -33.71 54.90 23.67
CA LYS A 90 -32.84 55.12 22.51
C LYS A 90 -31.41 54.55 22.77
N VAL A 91 -30.79 53.93 21.76
CA VAL A 91 -29.38 53.50 21.82
C VAL A 91 -28.44 54.71 21.92
N PRO A 92 -27.55 54.79 22.91
CA PRO A 92 -26.58 55.87 23.03
C PRO A 92 -25.66 55.96 21.81
N LYS A 93 -25.28 57.20 21.45
CA LYS A 93 -24.41 57.42 20.29
C LYS A 93 -23.07 56.74 20.42
N GLU A 94 -22.49 56.73 21.59
CA GLU A 94 -21.19 56.10 21.93
C GLU A 94 -21.23 54.57 21.66
N MET A 95 -22.35 53.91 21.97
CA MET A 95 -22.55 52.49 21.66
C MET A 95 -22.67 52.26 20.14
N ILE A 96 -23.36 53.16 19.42
CA ILE A 96 -23.49 53.04 17.95
C ILE A 96 -22.11 53.18 17.28
N GLU A 97 -21.34 54.19 17.72
CA GLU A 97 -19.99 54.43 17.19
C GLU A 97 -19.07 53.24 17.42
N MET A 98 -19.02 52.69 18.65
CA MET A 98 -18.24 51.52 18.99
C MET A 98 -18.72 50.27 18.21
N ALA A 99 -20.01 50.02 18.15
CA ALA A 99 -20.56 48.88 17.43
C ALA A 99 -20.22 48.91 15.93
N ASN A 100 -20.19 50.10 15.33
CA ASN A 100 -19.76 50.28 13.94
C ASN A 100 -18.26 50.05 13.76
N GLU A 101 -17.43 50.52 14.69
CA GLU A 101 -15.99 50.33 14.67
C GLU A 101 -15.61 48.83 14.70
N TYR A 102 -16.30 48.07 15.56
CA TYR A 102 -16.05 46.63 15.70
C TYR A 102 -16.94 45.73 14.81
N ASN A 103 -17.73 46.33 13.90
CA ASN A 103 -18.71 45.61 13.08
C ASN A 103 -19.56 44.64 13.92
N PHE A 104 -20.07 45.11 15.05
CA PHE A 104 -20.91 44.35 15.96
C PHE A 104 -22.38 44.77 15.81
N PRO A 105 -23.30 43.90 15.29
CA PRO A 105 -24.66 44.23 15.03
C PRO A 105 -25.44 44.58 16.32
N ILE A 106 -26.06 45.77 16.36
CA ILE A 106 -27.08 46.14 17.33
C ILE A 106 -28.41 46.23 16.62
N ILE A 107 -29.36 45.42 17.08
CA ILE A 107 -30.71 45.28 16.51
C ILE A 107 -31.71 45.76 17.55
N ILE A 108 -32.67 46.59 17.14
CA ILE A 108 -33.73 47.07 18.03
C ILE A 108 -35.09 46.52 17.64
N PHE A 109 -35.85 46.14 18.67
CA PHE A 109 -37.28 45.86 18.56
C PHE A 109 -38.06 47.13 18.93
N LYS A 110 -38.96 47.56 18.06
CA LYS A 110 -39.78 48.79 18.26
C LYS A 110 -41.09 48.53 19.01
N GLU A 111 -41.45 47.27 19.16
CA GLU A 111 -42.68 46.83 19.83
C GLU A 111 -42.29 45.78 20.89
N PHE A 112 -43.16 45.61 21.89
CA PHE A 112 -43.01 44.56 22.90
C PHE A 112 -42.95 43.20 22.24
N ILE A 113 -41.96 42.39 22.64
CA ILE A 113 -41.75 41.06 22.08
C ILE A 113 -41.50 40.04 23.17
N ASN A 114 -41.97 38.84 22.95
CA ASN A 114 -41.70 37.73 23.88
C ASN A 114 -40.36 37.10 23.59
N PHE A 115 -39.33 37.38 24.38
CA PHE A 115 -38.00 36.81 24.21
C PHE A 115 -37.95 35.27 24.33
N VAL A 116 -38.89 34.67 25.08
CA VAL A 116 -39.04 33.22 25.17
C VAL A 116 -39.41 32.62 23.81
N GLU A 117 -40.33 33.29 23.07
CA GLU A 117 -40.71 32.84 21.73
C GLU A 117 -39.55 32.94 20.75
N ILE A 118 -38.76 34.02 20.80
CA ILE A 118 -37.58 34.18 19.97
C ILE A 118 -36.56 33.08 20.29
N ALA A 119 -36.26 32.88 21.58
CA ALA A 119 -35.32 31.88 22.01
C ALA A 119 -35.75 30.47 21.59
N GLN A 120 -37.04 30.12 21.78
CA GLN A 120 -37.58 28.82 21.35
C GLN A 120 -37.51 28.62 19.83
N ASP A 121 -37.86 29.66 19.04
CA ASP A 121 -37.81 29.58 17.58
C ASP A 121 -36.38 29.37 17.08
N LEU A 122 -35.42 30.16 17.59
CA LEU A 122 -34.01 30.05 17.19
C LEU A 122 -33.37 28.76 17.65
N HIS A 123 -33.60 28.34 18.91
CA HIS A 123 -33.09 27.07 19.42
C HIS A 123 -33.68 25.89 18.66
N SER A 124 -35.00 25.90 18.38
CA SER A 124 -35.63 24.86 17.57
C SER A 124 -35.02 24.78 16.17
N PHE A 125 -34.76 25.92 15.55
CA PHE A 125 -34.12 25.95 14.23
C PHE A 125 -32.69 25.42 14.26
N ILE A 126 -31.87 25.85 15.25
CA ILE A 126 -30.50 25.41 15.42
C ILE A 126 -30.47 23.90 15.65
N ILE A 127 -31.26 23.38 16.60
CA ILE A 127 -31.33 21.95 16.95
C ILE A 127 -31.83 21.14 15.76
N ASN A 128 -32.89 21.56 15.07
CA ASN A 128 -33.39 20.86 13.89
C ASN A 128 -32.38 20.82 12.75
N SER A 129 -31.67 21.93 12.52
CA SER A 129 -30.63 22.01 11.50
C SER A 129 -29.47 21.02 11.78
N HIS A 130 -29.05 20.88 13.04
CA HIS A 130 -28.08 19.86 13.45
C HIS A 130 -28.64 18.43 13.30
N HIS A 131 -29.91 18.25 13.71
CA HIS A 131 -30.57 16.95 13.57
C HIS A 131 -30.69 16.52 12.09
N GLU A 132 -31.10 17.42 11.19
CA GLU A 132 -31.14 17.14 9.75
C GLU A 132 -29.78 16.75 9.17
N LYS A 133 -28.70 17.43 9.58
CA LYS A 133 -27.34 17.05 9.19
C LYS A 133 -26.97 15.64 9.65
N LEU A 134 -27.29 15.29 10.89
CA LEU A 134 -27.03 13.95 11.43
C LEU A 134 -27.86 12.87 10.72
N VAL A 135 -29.15 13.11 10.46
CA VAL A 135 -30.00 12.19 9.69
C VAL A 135 -29.48 12.00 8.27
N THR A 136 -29.03 13.08 7.65
CA THR A 136 -28.42 13.03 6.32
C THR A 136 -27.13 12.19 6.34
N LEU A 137 -26.26 12.43 7.32
CA LEU A 137 -25.01 11.68 7.50
C LEU A 137 -25.29 10.19 7.73
N ASP A 138 -26.27 9.85 8.58
CA ASP A 138 -26.66 8.45 8.80
C ASP A 138 -27.16 7.77 7.52
N SER A 139 -27.98 8.46 6.75
CA SER A 139 -28.48 7.96 5.46
C SER A 139 -27.34 7.71 4.46
N ILE A 140 -26.34 8.60 4.41
CA ILE A 140 -25.16 8.47 3.56
C ILE A 140 -24.27 7.33 4.07
N SER A 141 -24.06 7.23 5.39
CA SER A 141 -23.29 6.16 6.01
C SER A 141 -23.86 4.79 5.68
N ARG A 142 -25.19 4.60 5.76
CA ARG A 142 -25.85 3.37 5.33
C ARG A 142 -25.62 3.05 3.85
N LYS A 143 -25.60 4.07 2.98
CA LYS A 143 -25.30 3.89 1.56
C LYS A 143 -23.84 3.48 1.36
N PHE A 144 -22.88 4.12 2.04
CA PHE A 144 -21.47 3.72 2.00
C PHE A 144 -21.30 2.26 2.42
N HIS A 145 -21.93 1.86 3.53
CA HIS A 145 -21.90 0.49 3.99
C HIS A 145 -22.49 -0.49 2.96
N SER A 146 -23.64 -0.17 2.34
CA SER A 146 -24.22 -1.02 1.29
C SER A 146 -23.31 -1.15 0.07
N LEU A 147 -22.62 -0.06 -0.30
CA LEU A 147 -21.68 -0.05 -1.41
C LEU A 147 -20.40 -0.84 -1.11
N SER A 148 -19.91 -0.86 0.14
CA SER A 148 -18.73 -1.64 0.54
C SER A 148 -18.92 -3.15 0.34
N LEU A 149 -20.16 -3.62 0.29
CA LEU A 149 -20.49 -5.03 0.04
C LEU A 149 -20.56 -5.40 -1.45
N THR A 150 -20.40 -4.43 -2.36
CA THR A 150 -20.45 -4.67 -3.82
C THR A 150 -19.08 -4.97 -4.42
N THR A 151 -19.06 -5.49 -5.65
CA THR A 151 -17.80 -5.82 -6.35
C THR A 151 -16.94 -4.59 -6.68
N HIS A 152 -17.55 -3.43 -6.83
CA HIS A 152 -16.87 -2.16 -7.13
C HIS A 152 -17.02 -1.16 -5.97
N GLY A 153 -17.01 -1.65 -4.71
CA GLY A 153 -17.27 -0.87 -3.51
C GLY A 153 -16.48 0.41 -3.44
N LEU A 154 -15.15 0.34 -3.49
CA LEU A 154 -14.24 1.49 -3.46
C LEU A 154 -14.65 2.58 -4.46
N SER A 155 -14.75 2.24 -5.75
CA SER A 155 -15.06 3.23 -6.79
C SER A 155 -16.44 3.87 -6.61
N ASN A 156 -17.43 3.11 -6.14
CA ASN A 156 -18.78 3.60 -5.93
C ASN A 156 -18.87 4.49 -4.68
N ILE A 157 -18.14 4.15 -3.60
CA ILE A 157 -18.05 4.98 -2.39
C ILE A 157 -17.42 6.33 -2.72
N LEU A 158 -16.30 6.34 -3.47
CA LEU A 158 -15.61 7.58 -3.86
C LEU A 158 -16.50 8.46 -4.74
N LYS A 159 -17.27 7.89 -5.68
CA LYS A 159 -18.22 8.64 -6.50
C LYS A 159 -19.34 9.25 -5.65
N LEU A 160 -19.89 8.48 -4.71
CA LEU A 160 -20.94 9.00 -3.82
C LEU A 160 -20.41 10.11 -2.91
N LEU A 161 -19.18 9.94 -2.38
CA LEU A 161 -18.52 10.96 -1.57
C LEU A 161 -18.35 12.25 -2.37
N GLN A 162 -17.80 12.18 -3.58
CA GLN A 162 -17.65 13.32 -4.48
C GLN A 162 -18.97 14.00 -4.78
N GLN A 163 -20.04 13.24 -5.07
CA GLN A 163 -21.38 13.79 -5.34
C GLN A 163 -21.99 14.52 -4.14
N LYS A 164 -21.63 14.11 -2.90
CA LYS A 164 -22.18 14.71 -1.68
C LYS A 164 -21.40 15.92 -1.18
N THR A 165 -20.09 15.95 -1.45
CA THR A 165 -19.22 17.05 -1.03
C THR A 165 -18.97 18.06 -2.13
N GLU A 166 -19.28 17.70 -3.39
CA GLU A 166 -18.96 18.46 -4.61
C GLU A 166 -17.45 18.76 -4.75
N ALA A 167 -16.62 18.11 -3.93
CA ALA A 167 -15.18 18.29 -3.87
C ALA A 167 -14.44 17.16 -4.60
N PRO A 168 -13.28 17.42 -5.21
CA PRO A 168 -12.40 16.38 -5.72
C PRO A 168 -11.92 15.46 -4.60
N ILE A 169 -12.04 14.15 -4.82
CA ILE A 169 -11.60 13.11 -3.91
C ILE A 169 -10.45 12.35 -4.54
N ILE A 170 -9.37 12.15 -3.78
CA ILE A 170 -8.18 11.42 -4.22
C ILE A 170 -8.02 10.20 -3.32
N TYR A 171 -7.84 9.05 -3.93
CA TYR A 171 -7.47 7.80 -3.26
C TYR A 171 -5.98 7.54 -3.48
N LEU A 172 -5.22 7.48 -2.39
CA LEU A 172 -3.78 7.26 -2.36
C LEU A 172 -3.49 5.90 -1.72
N PRO A 173 -3.36 4.82 -2.48
CA PRO A 173 -2.95 3.54 -1.92
C PRO A 173 -1.46 3.59 -1.54
N ILE A 174 -1.07 2.90 -0.47
CA ILE A 174 0.35 2.72 -0.12
C ILE A 174 1.06 1.99 -1.26
N GLU A 175 0.38 1.01 -1.85
CA GLU A 175 0.85 0.27 -3.01
C GLU A 175 -0.11 0.42 -4.18
N GLY A 176 0.41 0.93 -5.29
CA GLY A 176 -0.38 1.12 -6.51
C GLY A 176 -0.34 2.55 -7.03
N THR A 177 -1.21 2.83 -8.00
CA THR A 177 -1.30 4.16 -8.62
C THR A 177 -2.41 4.97 -7.98
N PRO A 178 -2.12 6.20 -7.52
CA PRO A 178 -3.15 7.13 -7.04
C PRO A 178 -4.14 7.47 -8.16
N PHE A 179 -5.39 7.73 -7.79
CA PHE A 179 -6.38 8.23 -8.73
C PHE A 179 -7.38 9.18 -8.04
N SER A 180 -8.03 10.05 -8.83
CA SER A 180 -8.98 11.05 -8.34
C SER A 180 -10.33 10.96 -9.01
N ILE A 181 -11.37 11.41 -8.30
CA ILE A 181 -12.74 11.56 -8.80
C ILE A 181 -13.24 12.96 -8.44
N PRO A 182 -13.58 13.84 -9.43
CA PRO A 182 -13.30 13.67 -10.86
C PRO A 182 -11.80 13.62 -11.14
N GLY A 183 -11.41 13.19 -12.36
CA GLY A 183 -10.00 13.17 -12.76
C GLY A 183 -9.40 14.58 -12.70
N LEU A 184 -8.37 14.76 -11.89
CA LEU A 184 -7.62 16.01 -11.78
C LEU A 184 -6.56 16.12 -12.88
N LYS A 185 -6.14 17.34 -13.20
CA LYS A 185 -5.02 17.57 -14.12
C LYS A 185 -3.74 16.98 -13.53
N ASN A 186 -2.94 16.28 -14.35
CA ASN A 186 -1.72 15.60 -13.90
C ASN A 186 -0.77 16.54 -13.14
N GLU A 187 -0.60 17.77 -13.62
CA GLU A 187 0.28 18.76 -12.97
C GLU A 187 -0.18 19.11 -11.53
N PHE A 188 -1.48 19.26 -11.31
CA PHE A 188 -2.01 19.52 -9.97
C PHE A 188 -1.85 18.30 -9.07
N MET A 189 -2.16 17.12 -9.61
CA MET A 189 -2.00 15.86 -8.88
C MET A 189 -0.55 15.62 -8.46
N GLU A 190 0.42 15.82 -9.37
CA GLU A 190 1.85 15.66 -9.07
C GLU A 190 2.33 16.63 -8.00
N LYS A 191 1.95 17.92 -8.07
CA LYS A 191 2.28 18.91 -7.05
C LYS A 191 1.71 18.54 -5.68
N LEU A 192 0.44 18.12 -5.65
CA LEU A 192 -0.23 17.75 -4.40
C LEU A 192 0.41 16.49 -3.80
N LEU A 193 0.70 15.48 -4.62
CA LEU A 193 1.37 14.26 -4.17
C LEU A 193 2.77 14.54 -3.62
N HIS A 194 3.54 15.38 -4.31
CA HIS A 194 4.86 15.81 -3.86
C HIS A 194 4.79 16.43 -2.46
N MET A 195 3.85 17.35 -2.23
CA MET A 195 3.65 17.98 -0.92
C MET A 195 3.23 16.97 0.15
N ILE A 196 2.31 16.05 -0.18
CA ILE A 196 1.89 15.00 0.76
C ILE A 196 3.06 14.10 1.14
N TYR A 197 3.95 13.77 0.20
CA TYR A 197 5.10 12.89 0.47
C TYR A 197 6.25 13.61 1.17
N GLU A 198 6.49 14.89 0.89
CA GLU A 198 7.53 15.69 1.57
C GLU A 198 7.19 15.97 3.04
N ASP A 199 5.92 16.27 3.33
CA ASP A 199 5.46 16.55 4.69
C ASP A 199 5.11 15.27 5.50
N LYS A 200 5.51 14.09 5.02
CA LYS A 200 5.12 12.81 5.60
C LYS A 200 5.45 12.70 7.10
N GLU A 201 6.59 13.23 7.53
CA GLU A 201 6.97 13.23 8.94
C GLU A 201 6.05 14.10 9.81
N HIS A 202 5.56 15.24 9.28
CA HIS A 202 4.72 16.17 10.02
C HIS A 202 3.28 15.68 10.23
N TRP A 203 2.71 14.95 9.28
CA TRP A 203 1.33 14.48 9.40
C TRP A 203 1.22 13.03 9.87
N HIS A 204 2.28 12.23 9.74
CA HIS A 204 2.31 10.85 10.21
C HIS A 204 2.09 10.77 11.74
N ASP A 205 2.75 11.63 12.51
CA ASP A 205 2.59 11.71 13.97
C ASP A 205 1.20 12.24 14.40
N ARG A 206 0.52 13.00 13.53
CA ARG A 206 -0.84 13.52 13.78
C ARG A 206 -1.94 12.53 13.46
N ILE A 207 -1.70 11.60 12.54
CA ILE A 207 -2.66 10.58 12.10
C ILE A 207 -2.90 9.49 13.16
N THR A 208 -2.04 9.36 14.17
CA THR A 208 -2.17 8.35 15.23
C THR A 208 -3.46 8.47 16.07
N ASN A 209 -4.27 9.51 15.86
CA ASN A 209 -5.51 9.78 16.60
C ASN A 209 -6.81 9.54 15.80
N ASP A 210 -6.83 8.72 14.75
CA ASP A 210 -8.01 8.41 13.92
C ASP A 210 -8.78 9.61 13.34
N SER A 211 -8.28 10.83 13.52
CA SER A 211 -8.94 12.06 13.06
C SER A 211 -8.34 12.53 11.73
N PRO A 212 -9.17 13.10 10.83
CA PRO A 212 -8.67 13.73 9.62
C PRO A 212 -7.69 14.85 9.93
N VAL A 213 -6.61 14.93 9.16
CA VAL A 213 -5.65 16.03 9.23
C VAL A 213 -6.03 17.08 8.20
N GLU A 214 -6.10 18.34 8.66
CA GLU A 214 -6.40 19.50 7.81
C GLU A 214 -5.16 20.37 7.63
N TRP A 215 -4.94 20.83 6.40
CA TRP A 215 -3.97 21.90 6.10
C TRP A 215 -4.37 22.71 4.87
N LYS A 216 -3.81 23.92 4.73
CA LYS A 216 -4.02 24.78 3.55
C LYS A 216 -2.84 24.67 2.59
N ALA A 217 -3.10 24.29 1.34
CA ALA A 217 -2.09 24.20 0.29
C ALA A 217 -2.68 24.55 -1.08
N LEU A 218 -1.88 25.16 -1.95
CA LEU A 218 -2.28 25.51 -3.32
C LEU A 218 -3.60 26.33 -3.40
N ASN A 219 -3.89 27.17 -2.43
CA ASN A 219 -5.14 27.92 -2.24
C ASN A 219 -6.38 27.05 -1.98
N HIS A 220 -6.22 25.82 -1.57
CA HIS A 220 -7.29 24.91 -1.19
C HIS A 220 -7.14 24.48 0.27
N THR A 221 -8.24 24.08 0.88
CA THR A 221 -8.24 23.34 2.14
C THR A 221 -8.20 21.86 1.83
N ILE A 222 -7.24 21.15 2.39
CA ILE A 222 -7.02 19.72 2.14
C ILE A 222 -7.30 18.96 3.42
N LEU A 223 -8.17 17.97 3.33
CA LEU A 223 -8.44 17.02 4.40
C LEU A 223 -7.85 15.65 4.00
N LEU A 224 -7.10 15.04 4.89
CA LEU A 224 -6.50 13.70 4.71
C LEU A 224 -6.96 12.79 5.83
N GLN A 225 -7.51 11.63 5.45
CA GLN A 225 -7.97 10.58 6.35
C GLN A 225 -7.27 9.27 6.04
N PRO A 226 -6.68 8.57 7.01
CA PRO A 226 -6.13 7.25 6.81
C PRO A 226 -7.24 6.21 6.57
N ILE A 227 -6.93 5.21 5.76
CA ILE A 227 -7.77 4.04 5.49
C ILE A 227 -6.98 2.81 5.88
N GLY A 228 -7.44 2.07 6.87
CA GLY A 228 -6.75 0.88 7.33
C GLY A 228 -7.57 0.08 8.33
N ALA A 229 -7.01 -1.02 8.80
CA ALA A 229 -7.54 -1.84 9.89
C ALA A 229 -6.38 -2.62 10.53
N MET A 230 -6.57 -3.11 11.77
CA MET A 230 -5.58 -3.92 12.49
C MET A 230 -4.22 -3.22 12.60
N ASP A 231 -4.22 -1.94 12.97
CA ASP A 231 -3.05 -1.09 13.13
C ASP A 231 -2.19 -0.92 11.85
N GLN A 232 -2.74 -1.29 10.68
CA GLN A 232 -2.09 -1.12 9.39
C GLN A 232 -2.86 -0.11 8.54
N ILE A 233 -2.14 0.87 8.00
CA ILE A 233 -2.68 1.83 7.03
C ILE A 233 -2.45 1.25 5.62
N TRP A 234 -3.52 1.16 4.81
CA TRP A 234 -3.45 0.63 3.44
C TRP A 234 -3.54 1.71 2.36
N ALA A 235 -4.17 2.82 2.72
CA ALA A 235 -4.35 3.95 1.82
C ALA A 235 -4.65 5.23 2.60
N TYR A 236 -4.66 6.35 1.88
CA TYR A 236 -5.18 7.62 2.38
C TYR A 236 -6.30 8.13 1.48
N LEU A 237 -7.29 8.77 2.10
CA LEU A 237 -8.37 9.44 1.42
C LEU A 237 -8.16 10.94 1.55
N VAL A 238 -8.08 11.64 0.43
CA VAL A 238 -7.83 13.08 0.40
C VAL A 238 -9.02 13.79 -0.23
N MET A 239 -9.53 14.82 0.45
CA MET A 239 -10.56 15.72 -0.05
C MET A 239 -9.97 17.10 -0.25
N VAL A 240 -10.23 17.71 -1.41
CA VAL A 240 -9.72 19.03 -1.79
C VAL A 240 -10.89 20.01 -1.85
N LEU A 241 -10.91 21.00 -0.96
CA LEU A 241 -11.99 21.96 -0.83
C LEU A 241 -11.54 23.35 -1.31
N ASP A 242 -12.43 24.04 -2.07
CA ASP A 242 -12.26 25.44 -2.48
C ASP A 242 -12.73 26.43 -1.42
N ARG A 243 -13.13 25.94 -0.26
CA ARG A 243 -13.67 26.68 0.89
C ARG A 243 -13.03 26.17 2.19
N GLU A 244 -13.32 26.85 3.28
CA GLU A 244 -12.99 26.30 4.61
C GLU A 244 -13.82 25.04 4.86
N SER A 245 -13.21 24.10 5.56
CA SER A 245 -13.85 22.85 5.97
C SER A 245 -14.94 23.11 7.03
N ASP A 246 -15.98 22.32 7.02
CA ASP A 246 -16.96 22.30 8.09
C ASP A 246 -17.00 20.93 8.78
N GLU A 247 -17.70 20.84 9.91
CA GLU A 247 -17.86 19.60 10.67
C GLU A 247 -18.42 18.45 9.84
N PHE A 248 -19.29 18.74 8.87
CA PHE A 248 -19.87 17.72 8.00
C PHE A 248 -18.82 17.11 7.07
N ASP A 249 -17.84 17.88 6.58
CA ASP A 249 -16.76 17.41 5.73
C ASP A 249 -15.89 16.37 6.46
N PHE A 250 -15.56 16.63 7.73
CA PHE A 250 -14.82 15.68 8.57
C PHE A 250 -15.60 14.38 8.79
N LEU A 251 -16.88 14.51 9.16
CA LEU A 251 -17.72 13.36 9.47
C LEU A 251 -17.99 12.49 8.24
N ILE A 252 -18.26 13.09 7.08
CA ILE A 252 -18.53 12.32 5.86
C ILE A 252 -17.25 11.63 5.35
N LEU A 253 -16.10 12.29 5.49
CA LEU A 253 -14.81 11.72 5.12
C LEU A 253 -14.47 10.51 6.00
N ASP A 254 -14.68 10.63 7.32
CA ASP A 254 -14.52 9.54 8.28
C ASP A 254 -15.43 8.34 7.93
N ARG A 255 -16.74 8.59 7.68
CA ARG A 255 -17.68 7.51 7.30
C ARG A 255 -17.31 6.82 5.99
N ALA A 256 -16.79 7.58 5.03
CA ALA A 256 -16.33 7.03 3.77
C ALA A 256 -15.06 6.18 3.96
N SER A 257 -14.09 6.66 4.76
CA SER A 257 -12.86 5.92 5.06
C SER A 257 -13.15 4.59 5.74
N LEU A 258 -14.04 4.59 6.73
CA LEU A 258 -14.48 3.38 7.43
C LEU A 258 -15.12 2.36 6.47
N ALA A 259 -16.00 2.82 5.57
CA ALA A 259 -16.64 1.94 4.59
C ALA A 259 -15.63 1.37 3.56
N ILE A 260 -14.64 2.17 3.17
CA ILE A 260 -13.55 1.71 2.30
C ILE A 260 -12.66 0.70 3.03
N SER A 261 -12.31 0.95 4.30
CA SER A 261 -11.58 0.00 5.13
C SER A 261 -12.28 -1.35 5.20
N GLN A 262 -13.61 -1.37 5.37
CA GLN A 262 -14.42 -2.60 5.35
C GLN A 262 -14.37 -3.31 3.98
N ASP A 263 -14.46 -2.59 2.85
CA ASP A 263 -14.34 -3.18 1.50
C ASP A 263 -12.95 -3.80 1.28
N LEU A 264 -11.90 -3.09 1.69
CA LEU A 264 -10.52 -3.57 1.59
C LEU A 264 -10.29 -4.78 2.50
N LEU A 265 -10.71 -4.73 3.77
CA LEU A 265 -10.60 -5.84 4.71
C LEU A 265 -11.31 -7.09 4.16
N ARG A 266 -12.51 -6.92 3.62
CA ARG A 266 -13.25 -8.03 2.99
C ARG A 266 -12.49 -8.62 1.80
N LYS A 267 -11.90 -7.78 0.95
CA LYS A 267 -11.08 -8.23 -0.19
C LYS A 267 -9.85 -8.98 0.31
N HIS A 268 -9.12 -8.43 1.28
CA HIS A 268 -7.98 -9.09 1.91
C HIS A 268 -8.36 -10.48 2.45
N TYR A 269 -9.45 -10.57 3.20
CA TYR A 269 -9.93 -11.83 3.73
C TYR A 269 -10.28 -12.86 2.64
N LEU A 270 -10.93 -12.42 1.56
CA LEU A 270 -11.27 -13.30 0.43
C LEU A 270 -10.02 -13.78 -0.31
N ASP A 271 -9.05 -12.90 -0.50
CA ASP A 271 -7.79 -13.23 -1.14
C ASP A 271 -6.95 -14.16 -0.28
N GLU A 272 -6.88 -13.93 1.03
CA GLU A 272 -6.22 -14.83 1.99
C GLU A 272 -6.87 -16.22 2.00
N LYS A 273 -8.21 -16.28 2.10
CA LYS A 273 -8.96 -17.54 2.01
C LYS A 273 -8.67 -18.29 0.71
N ARG A 274 -8.63 -17.56 -0.40
CA ARG A 274 -8.27 -18.13 -1.71
C ARG A 274 -6.84 -18.68 -1.69
N LEU A 275 -5.88 -17.93 -1.17
CA LEU A 275 -4.48 -18.38 -1.04
C LEU A 275 -4.37 -19.63 -0.18
N ARG A 276 -5.07 -19.70 0.95
CA ARG A 276 -5.06 -20.90 1.82
C ARG A 276 -5.62 -22.13 1.09
N LEU A 277 -6.72 -21.98 0.36
CA LEU A 277 -7.31 -23.07 -0.43
C LEU A 277 -6.36 -23.51 -1.55
N GLU A 278 -5.77 -22.58 -2.27
CA GLU A 278 -4.78 -22.86 -3.31
C GLU A 278 -3.54 -23.55 -2.73
N SER A 279 -3.04 -23.05 -1.60
CA SER A 279 -1.89 -23.63 -0.90
C SER A 279 -2.15 -25.08 -0.48
N THR A 280 -3.32 -25.35 0.14
CA THR A 280 -3.69 -26.70 0.54
C THR A 280 -3.75 -27.64 -0.67
N TRP A 281 -4.46 -27.23 -1.71
CA TRP A 281 -4.58 -28.02 -2.95
C TRP A 281 -3.22 -28.28 -3.61
N LEU A 282 -2.39 -27.24 -3.75
CA LEU A 282 -1.08 -27.39 -4.39
C LEU A 282 -0.14 -28.27 -3.57
N ASN A 283 -0.15 -28.16 -2.24
CA ASN A 283 0.60 -29.02 -1.35
C ASN A 283 0.15 -30.48 -1.44
N ASP A 284 -1.17 -30.75 -1.53
CA ASP A 284 -1.68 -32.12 -1.70
C ASP A 284 -1.27 -32.70 -3.06
N LEU A 285 -1.23 -31.87 -4.11
CA LEU A 285 -0.77 -32.25 -5.43
C LEU A 285 0.74 -32.59 -5.43
N LEU A 286 1.56 -31.73 -4.82
CA LEU A 286 3.01 -31.94 -4.72
C LEU A 286 3.38 -33.17 -3.86
N ASN A 287 2.60 -33.45 -2.83
CA ASN A 287 2.80 -34.61 -1.96
C ASN A 287 2.10 -35.89 -2.47
N ARG A 288 1.59 -35.88 -3.71
CA ARG A 288 0.89 -37.01 -4.35
C ARG A 288 -0.31 -37.52 -3.55
N ARG A 289 -1.01 -36.66 -2.81
CA ARG A 289 -2.25 -37.01 -2.10
C ARG A 289 -3.46 -37.00 -3.03
N ILE A 290 -3.37 -36.25 -4.14
CA ILE A 290 -4.35 -36.26 -5.22
C ILE A 290 -3.89 -37.26 -6.29
N ASN A 291 -4.68 -38.30 -6.52
CA ASN A 291 -4.35 -39.41 -7.43
C ASN A 291 -5.18 -39.43 -8.70
N ASN A 292 -6.09 -38.49 -8.87
CA ASN A 292 -6.98 -38.40 -10.02
C ASN A 292 -6.86 -37.02 -10.70
N GLU A 293 -6.59 -37.04 -12.00
CA GLU A 293 -6.44 -35.80 -12.79
C GLU A 293 -7.73 -34.96 -12.83
N GLU A 294 -8.91 -35.59 -12.85
CA GLU A 294 -10.19 -34.85 -12.79
C GLU A 294 -10.36 -34.14 -11.47
N GLN A 295 -10.01 -34.79 -10.37
CA GLN A 295 -9.99 -34.18 -9.04
C GLN A 295 -9.00 -33.02 -8.98
N ALA A 296 -7.79 -33.18 -9.51
CA ALA A 296 -6.80 -32.12 -9.58
C ALA A 296 -7.33 -30.91 -10.40
N ARG A 297 -7.97 -31.16 -11.53
CA ARG A 297 -8.56 -30.14 -12.39
C ARG A 297 -9.77 -29.43 -11.80
N GLY A 298 -10.50 -30.11 -10.90
CA GLY A 298 -11.67 -29.55 -10.22
C GLY A 298 -11.37 -28.30 -9.40
N PHE A 299 -10.17 -28.15 -8.89
CA PHE A 299 -9.70 -26.96 -8.18
C PHE A 299 -9.31 -25.79 -9.12
N ILE A 300 -9.02 -26.08 -10.38
CA ILE A 300 -8.63 -25.07 -11.33
C ILE A 300 -9.89 -24.46 -11.93
N SER A 301 -10.28 -23.27 -11.43
CA SER A 301 -11.40 -22.49 -11.94
C SER A 301 -11.07 -21.91 -13.34
N LEU A 302 -10.76 -22.74 -14.31
CA LEU A 302 -10.61 -22.29 -15.68
C LEU A 302 -11.99 -22.01 -16.25
N LYS A 303 -12.29 -20.75 -16.56
CA LYS A 303 -13.43 -20.32 -17.39
C LYS A 303 -13.40 -20.94 -18.80
N SER A 304 -12.39 -21.73 -19.11
CA SER A 304 -12.15 -22.37 -20.40
C SER A 304 -12.21 -23.89 -20.22
N LYS A 305 -13.12 -24.53 -20.94
CA LYS A 305 -13.15 -25.98 -21.20
C LYS A 305 -12.02 -26.38 -22.16
N ARG A 306 -10.79 -25.89 -21.96
CA ARG A 306 -9.64 -26.29 -22.79
C ARG A 306 -9.32 -27.75 -22.50
N ALA A 307 -9.27 -28.56 -23.51
CA ALA A 307 -8.97 -30.00 -23.44
C ALA A 307 -7.53 -30.26 -22.92
N SER A 308 -6.58 -29.34 -23.16
CA SER A 308 -5.20 -29.44 -22.70
C SER A 308 -4.81 -28.23 -21.85
N ILE A 309 -4.26 -28.52 -20.67
CA ILE A 309 -3.65 -27.55 -19.78
C ILE A 309 -2.13 -27.67 -19.97
N HIS A 310 -1.44 -26.54 -20.14
CA HIS A 310 0.02 -26.49 -20.14
C HIS A 310 0.44 -25.64 -18.95
N TYR A 311 1.40 -26.13 -18.15
CA TYR A 311 1.89 -25.38 -17.00
C TYR A 311 3.37 -25.64 -16.77
N ARG A 312 4.00 -24.76 -15.97
CA ARG A 312 5.34 -24.92 -15.44
C ARG A 312 5.31 -24.74 -13.93
N MET A 313 6.14 -25.51 -13.24
CA MET A 313 6.44 -25.26 -11.83
C MET A 313 7.61 -24.30 -11.71
N ALA A 314 7.51 -23.34 -10.81
CA ALA A 314 8.60 -22.44 -10.45
C ALA A 314 8.77 -22.36 -8.94
N ILE A 315 9.99 -22.14 -8.50
CA ILE A 315 10.34 -21.85 -7.10
C ILE A 315 11.03 -20.51 -7.07
N ILE A 316 10.55 -19.63 -6.20
CA ILE A 316 11.08 -18.28 -5.99
C ILE A 316 11.61 -18.26 -4.56
N ASP A 317 12.90 -18.03 -4.42
CA ASP A 317 13.61 -17.92 -3.16
C ASP A 317 14.07 -16.47 -2.98
N ILE A 318 13.71 -15.86 -1.84
CA ILE A 318 13.99 -14.46 -1.53
C ILE A 318 14.85 -14.44 -0.27
N GLU A 319 16.16 -14.24 -0.42
CA GLU A 319 17.13 -14.40 0.66
C GLU A 319 16.87 -13.50 1.87
N ASP A 320 16.52 -12.23 1.67
CA ASP A 320 16.42 -11.25 2.77
C ASP A 320 15.12 -11.33 3.57
N VAL A 321 14.08 -11.94 3.00
CA VAL A 321 12.74 -11.99 3.65
C VAL A 321 12.61 -13.23 4.53
N PHE A 322 13.35 -14.30 4.22
CA PHE A 322 13.11 -15.61 4.79
C PHE A 322 14.30 -16.18 5.59
N HIS A 323 15.42 -15.46 5.70
CA HIS A 323 16.53 -15.93 6.55
C HIS A 323 16.42 -15.36 7.97
N PRO A 324 16.31 -16.23 9.01
CA PRO A 324 16.12 -15.82 10.41
C PRO A 324 17.30 -15.06 11.04
N SER A 325 18.37 -14.84 10.30
CA SER A 325 19.60 -14.26 10.85
C SER A 325 19.64 -12.73 10.89
N SER A 326 18.67 -12.04 10.32
CA SER A 326 18.71 -10.58 10.24
C SER A 326 17.68 -9.81 11.08
N LEU A 327 16.54 -10.40 11.43
CA LEU A 327 15.54 -9.75 12.31
C LEU A 327 14.62 -10.85 12.85
N GLY A 328 14.45 -10.95 14.16
CA GLY A 328 13.49 -11.86 14.79
C GLY A 328 12.05 -11.47 14.45
N LEU A 329 11.69 -11.64 13.17
CA LEU A 329 10.34 -11.40 12.68
C LEU A 329 9.40 -12.41 13.32
N SER A 330 8.24 -11.95 13.79
CA SER A 330 7.18 -12.82 14.28
C SER A 330 6.59 -13.66 13.15
N ASP A 331 5.94 -14.77 13.47
CA ASP A 331 5.24 -15.60 12.47
C ASP A 331 4.21 -14.78 11.67
N GLU A 332 3.59 -13.76 12.27
CA GLU A 332 2.63 -12.84 11.63
C GLU A 332 3.29 -11.92 10.59
N GLU A 333 4.50 -11.42 10.87
CA GLU A 333 5.25 -10.59 9.90
C GLU A 333 5.70 -11.41 8.69
N ASN A 334 6.06 -12.68 8.89
CA ASN A 334 6.39 -13.60 7.80
C ASN A 334 5.16 -13.92 6.93
N GLU A 335 3.99 -14.16 7.52
CA GLU A 335 2.75 -14.39 6.77
C GLU A 335 2.36 -13.15 5.94
N SER A 336 2.47 -11.96 6.51
CA SER A 336 2.22 -10.70 5.82
C SER A 336 3.15 -10.49 4.62
N ALA A 337 4.45 -10.77 4.78
CA ALA A 337 5.42 -10.68 3.70
C ALA A 337 5.12 -11.67 2.56
N ILE A 338 4.80 -12.94 2.89
CA ILE A 338 4.41 -13.96 1.91
C ILE A 338 3.15 -13.52 1.13
N TYR A 339 2.16 -12.98 1.82
CA TYR A 339 0.95 -12.45 1.18
C TYR A 339 1.29 -11.35 0.17
N HIS A 340 2.08 -10.38 0.59
CA HIS A 340 2.51 -9.26 -0.23
C HIS A 340 3.26 -9.71 -1.51
N TYR A 341 4.27 -10.57 -1.37
CA TYR A 341 4.99 -11.13 -2.51
C TYR A 341 4.08 -11.97 -3.42
N SER A 342 3.11 -12.70 -2.85
CA SER A 342 2.13 -13.45 -3.62
C SER A 342 1.29 -12.58 -4.54
N LEU A 343 0.89 -11.38 -4.09
CA LEU A 343 0.17 -10.42 -4.93
C LEU A 343 1.03 -9.88 -6.07
N LYS A 344 2.29 -9.50 -5.79
CA LYS A 344 3.26 -9.06 -6.81
C LYS A 344 3.51 -10.15 -7.86
N ILE A 345 3.72 -11.38 -7.41
CA ILE A 345 3.90 -12.54 -8.29
C ILE A 345 2.68 -12.76 -9.17
N ARG A 346 1.46 -12.73 -8.61
CA ARG A 346 0.21 -12.86 -9.38
C ARG A 346 0.10 -11.83 -10.47
N SER A 347 0.35 -10.57 -10.15
CA SER A 347 0.32 -9.47 -11.10
C SER A 347 1.34 -9.66 -12.23
N GLY A 348 2.58 -10.03 -11.87
CA GLY A 348 3.64 -10.31 -12.83
C GLY A 348 3.29 -11.45 -13.80
N PHE A 349 2.79 -12.57 -13.29
CA PHE A 349 2.39 -13.71 -14.12
C PHE A 349 1.17 -13.40 -15.01
N ALA A 350 0.15 -12.71 -14.46
CA ALA A 350 -1.05 -12.33 -15.20
C ALA A 350 -0.74 -11.41 -16.40
N LYS A 351 0.21 -10.48 -16.24
CA LYS A 351 0.66 -9.57 -17.30
C LYS A 351 1.17 -10.31 -18.55
N TYR A 352 1.74 -11.52 -18.38
CA TYR A 352 2.30 -12.32 -19.47
C TYR A 352 1.45 -13.56 -19.80
N SER A 353 0.15 -13.51 -19.48
CA SER A 353 -0.84 -14.55 -19.81
C SER A 353 -0.59 -15.88 -19.11
N PHE A 354 -0.19 -15.85 -17.86
CA PHE A 354 -0.15 -17.02 -16.98
C PHE A 354 -1.15 -16.85 -15.83
N THR A 355 -1.75 -17.98 -15.41
CA THR A 355 -2.54 -18.05 -14.17
C THR A 355 -1.71 -18.77 -13.12
N PRO A 356 -1.18 -18.08 -12.10
CA PRO A 356 -0.39 -18.69 -11.04
C PRO A 356 -1.28 -19.24 -9.93
N TYR A 357 -0.96 -20.44 -9.43
CA TYR A 357 -1.39 -21.01 -8.17
C TYR A 357 -0.19 -21.07 -7.24
N ILE A 358 -0.33 -20.55 -6.04
CA ILE A 358 0.81 -20.22 -5.17
C ILE A 358 0.67 -20.95 -3.84
N THR A 359 1.79 -21.52 -3.36
CA THR A 359 1.97 -21.98 -1.98
C THR A 359 3.35 -21.58 -1.48
N SER A 360 3.54 -21.60 -0.18
CA SER A 360 4.84 -21.40 0.45
C SER A 360 5.27 -22.67 1.21
N VAL A 361 6.52 -23.06 1.08
CA VAL A 361 7.11 -24.16 1.82
C VAL A 361 8.52 -23.76 2.24
N ARG A 362 8.82 -23.82 3.54
CA ARG A 362 10.17 -23.53 4.09
C ARG A 362 10.79 -22.25 3.52
N ASN A 363 10.08 -21.15 3.59
CA ASN A 363 10.54 -19.84 3.13
C ASN A 363 10.75 -19.71 1.60
N GLN A 364 10.22 -20.62 0.81
CA GLN A 364 10.20 -20.54 -0.65
C GLN A 364 8.78 -20.41 -1.16
N ILE A 365 8.59 -19.57 -2.16
CA ILE A 365 7.30 -19.44 -2.85
C ILE A 365 7.30 -20.40 -4.04
N ILE A 366 6.36 -21.32 -4.03
CA ILE A 366 6.15 -22.30 -5.09
C ILE A 366 4.99 -21.85 -5.96
N VAL A 367 5.20 -21.80 -7.27
CA VAL A 367 4.21 -21.35 -8.25
C VAL A 367 3.97 -22.44 -9.28
N LEU A 368 2.70 -22.87 -9.40
CA LEU A 368 2.21 -23.60 -10.54
C LEU A 368 1.60 -22.61 -11.52
N ALA A 369 2.30 -22.31 -12.61
CA ALA A 369 1.90 -21.29 -13.59
C ALA A 369 1.25 -21.93 -14.82
N ILE A 370 -0.09 -21.82 -14.93
CA ILE A 370 -0.85 -22.31 -16.08
C ILE A 370 -0.71 -21.31 -17.22
N ASP A 371 -0.34 -21.80 -18.37
CA ASP A 371 -0.18 -21.03 -19.60
C ASP A 371 -1.52 -20.80 -20.29
N LEU A 372 -1.94 -19.55 -20.44
CA LEU A 372 -3.13 -19.12 -21.16
C LEU A 372 -2.81 -18.56 -22.56
N GLY A 373 -1.54 -18.38 -22.88
CA GLY A 373 -1.11 -17.74 -24.13
C GLY A 373 -1.14 -18.67 -25.31
N THR A 374 -1.23 -18.10 -26.51
CA THR A 374 -1.35 -18.82 -27.79
C THR A 374 -0.28 -18.45 -28.82
N ALA A 375 0.39 -17.30 -28.68
CA ALA A 375 1.18 -16.73 -29.78
C ALA A 375 2.70 -16.89 -29.64
N ASP A 376 3.24 -16.72 -28.44
CA ASP A 376 4.68 -16.81 -28.20
C ASP A 376 5.06 -18.12 -27.48
N SER A 377 6.33 -18.52 -27.60
CA SER A 377 6.82 -19.67 -26.82
C SER A 377 6.60 -19.41 -25.32
N SER A 378 6.01 -20.39 -24.64
CA SER A 378 5.76 -20.36 -23.18
C SER A 378 7.03 -19.97 -22.40
N LYS A 379 8.18 -20.53 -22.79
CA LYS A 379 9.49 -20.26 -22.17
C LYS A 379 9.90 -18.80 -22.31
N ALA A 380 9.71 -18.19 -23.49
CA ALA A 380 10.06 -16.78 -23.72
C ALA A 380 9.19 -15.83 -22.90
N ARG A 381 7.89 -16.11 -22.77
CA ARG A 381 6.97 -15.32 -21.93
C ARG A 381 7.30 -15.48 -20.45
N PHE A 382 7.63 -16.70 -20.02
CA PHE A 382 8.05 -16.97 -18.65
C PHE A 382 9.37 -16.23 -18.31
N LEU A 383 10.30 -16.13 -19.25
CA LEU A 383 11.53 -15.35 -19.06
C LEU A 383 11.23 -13.86 -18.83
N LYS A 384 10.22 -13.31 -19.53
CA LYS A 384 9.77 -11.92 -19.27
C LYS A 384 9.20 -11.74 -17.86
N VAL A 385 8.49 -12.77 -17.32
CA VAL A 385 8.03 -12.77 -15.93
C VAL A 385 9.22 -12.74 -14.96
N ILE A 386 10.21 -13.62 -15.17
CA ILE A 386 11.42 -13.69 -14.34
C ILE A 386 12.12 -12.33 -14.32
N ASN A 387 12.36 -11.74 -15.49
CA ASN A 387 13.02 -10.44 -15.58
C ASN A 387 12.22 -9.35 -14.87
N ALA A 388 10.88 -9.34 -14.99
CA ALA A 388 10.03 -8.39 -14.31
C ALA A 388 10.07 -8.54 -12.78
N LEU A 389 10.20 -9.77 -12.27
CA LEU A 389 10.34 -10.03 -10.84
C LEU A 389 11.73 -9.68 -10.29
N LEU A 390 12.78 -9.87 -11.11
CA LEU A 390 14.16 -9.50 -10.74
C LEU A 390 14.39 -7.98 -10.80
N TYR A 391 13.62 -7.23 -11.62
CA TYR A 391 13.68 -5.77 -11.75
C TYR A 391 12.87 -5.05 -10.64
N VAL A 392 12.98 -5.48 -9.40
CA VAL A 392 12.49 -4.70 -8.26
C VAL A 392 13.55 -3.66 -7.93
N LYS A 393 13.17 -2.37 -8.04
CA LYS A 393 13.92 -1.11 -7.82
C LYS A 393 15.32 -1.25 -7.23
N GLU A 394 16.28 -0.61 -7.92
CA GLU A 394 17.58 -0.19 -7.35
C GLU A 394 17.35 0.47 -5.99
N GLY A 395 17.68 -0.24 -4.91
CA GLY A 395 17.57 0.23 -3.53
C GLY A 395 17.26 -0.84 -2.49
N GLU A 396 16.60 -1.93 -2.85
CA GLU A 396 16.41 -3.09 -1.98
C GLU A 396 17.33 -4.22 -2.44
N SER A 397 18.32 -4.57 -1.64
CA SER A 397 19.34 -5.59 -1.94
C SER A 397 18.85 -7.03 -1.85
N SER A 398 17.56 -7.30 -2.01
CA SER A 398 17.01 -8.65 -1.94
C SER A 398 17.45 -9.49 -3.13
N GLN A 399 18.29 -10.50 -2.88
CA GLN A 399 18.68 -11.45 -3.92
C GLN A 399 17.54 -12.45 -4.15
N ILE A 400 16.82 -12.26 -5.28
CA ILE A 400 15.78 -13.21 -5.70
C ILE A 400 16.42 -14.27 -6.58
N ARG A 401 16.26 -15.55 -6.20
CA ARG A 401 16.66 -16.71 -6.99
C ARG A 401 15.42 -17.43 -7.50
N ILE A 402 15.43 -17.85 -8.76
CA ILE A 402 14.29 -18.51 -9.39
C ILE A 402 14.76 -19.77 -10.11
N GLY A 403 14.08 -20.90 -9.84
CA GLY A 403 14.23 -22.15 -10.57
C GLY A 403 12.91 -22.55 -11.24
N VAL A 404 12.95 -23.03 -12.48
CA VAL A 404 11.77 -23.36 -13.30
C VAL A 404 11.90 -24.75 -13.90
N GLY A 405 10.89 -25.61 -13.67
CA GLY A 405 10.77 -26.94 -14.27
C GLY A 405 10.35 -26.92 -15.74
N ARG A 406 10.31 -28.08 -16.37
CA ARG A 406 9.78 -28.26 -17.72
C ARG A 406 8.29 -27.97 -17.80
N GLN A 407 7.80 -27.87 -19.04
CA GLN A 407 6.36 -27.73 -19.30
C GLN A 407 5.69 -29.10 -19.23
N TYR A 408 4.56 -29.18 -18.51
CA TYR A 408 3.74 -30.37 -18.32
C TYR A 408 2.29 -30.12 -18.75
N GLN A 409 1.55 -31.21 -18.98
CA GLN A 409 0.13 -31.17 -19.35
C GLN A 409 -0.77 -31.85 -18.31
N LEU A 410 -0.24 -32.84 -17.60
CA LEU A 410 -0.96 -33.53 -16.52
C LEU A 410 -0.60 -32.90 -15.18
N LEU A 411 -1.59 -32.50 -14.40
CA LEU A 411 -1.39 -31.90 -13.08
C LEU A 411 -0.75 -32.88 -12.10
N LEU A 412 -0.99 -34.17 -12.29
CA LEU A 412 -0.37 -35.22 -11.49
C LEU A 412 1.17 -35.24 -11.62
N ASP A 413 1.73 -34.65 -12.67
CA ASP A 413 3.18 -34.50 -12.86
C ASP A 413 3.76 -33.29 -12.12
N ALA A 414 2.95 -32.51 -11.39
CA ALA A 414 3.40 -31.30 -10.69
C ALA A 414 4.56 -31.57 -9.72
N HIS A 415 4.56 -32.72 -9.02
CA HIS A 415 5.65 -33.14 -8.14
C HIS A 415 6.98 -33.29 -8.89
N THR A 416 6.94 -33.79 -10.13
CA THR A 416 8.13 -33.91 -11.00
C THR A 416 8.61 -32.54 -11.43
N GLY A 417 7.70 -31.68 -11.89
CA GLY A 417 8.00 -30.29 -12.22
C GLY A 417 8.57 -29.49 -11.05
N TYR A 418 8.08 -29.74 -9.83
CA TYR A 418 8.61 -29.14 -8.61
C TYR A 418 10.05 -29.59 -8.32
N ARG A 419 10.34 -30.90 -8.40
CA ARG A 419 11.70 -31.41 -8.25
C ARG A 419 12.66 -30.80 -9.27
N GLU A 420 12.23 -30.67 -10.52
CA GLU A 420 13.02 -30.03 -11.57
C GLU A 420 13.28 -28.55 -11.30
N ALA A 421 12.26 -27.81 -10.82
CA ALA A 421 12.43 -26.42 -10.42
C ALA A 421 13.40 -26.26 -9.24
N GLN A 422 13.33 -27.18 -8.26
CA GLN A 422 14.27 -27.22 -7.14
C GLN A 422 15.70 -27.43 -7.60
N LEU A 423 15.91 -28.33 -8.57
CA LEU A 423 17.21 -28.56 -9.16
C LEU A 423 17.72 -27.34 -9.93
N ALA A 424 16.87 -26.73 -10.73
CA ALA A 424 17.23 -25.51 -11.44
C ALA A 424 17.64 -24.39 -10.47
N LEU A 425 16.95 -24.27 -9.34
CA LEU A 425 17.28 -23.31 -8.29
C LEU A 425 18.64 -23.61 -7.64
N ASN A 426 18.89 -24.88 -7.26
CA ASN A 426 20.13 -25.30 -6.61
C ASN A 426 21.35 -25.14 -7.53
N TYR A 427 21.17 -25.33 -8.83
CA TYR A 427 22.25 -25.21 -9.81
C TYR A 427 22.38 -23.82 -10.45
N ARG A 428 21.74 -22.81 -9.89
CA ARG A 428 21.76 -21.42 -10.40
C ARG A 428 23.17 -20.82 -10.46
N THR A 429 24.07 -21.25 -9.58
CA THR A 429 25.49 -20.84 -9.58
C THR A 429 26.28 -21.37 -10.79
N PHE A 430 25.84 -22.47 -11.39
CA PHE A 430 26.49 -23.10 -12.55
C PHE A 430 25.84 -22.77 -13.88
N SER A 431 24.60 -22.28 -13.86
CA SER A 431 23.82 -21.93 -15.05
C SER A 431 23.31 -20.51 -14.98
N THR A 432 23.47 -19.77 -16.06
CA THR A 432 22.88 -18.43 -16.22
C THR A 432 21.37 -18.48 -16.41
N SER A 433 20.82 -19.65 -16.76
CA SER A 433 19.40 -19.87 -16.98
C SER A 433 18.68 -20.36 -15.74
N ALA A 434 17.47 -19.87 -15.51
CA ALA A 434 16.60 -20.35 -14.45
C ALA A 434 15.88 -21.67 -14.80
N PHE A 435 15.98 -22.16 -16.03
CA PHE A 435 15.20 -23.30 -16.53
C PHE A 435 15.96 -24.62 -16.38
N TYR A 436 15.27 -25.65 -15.87
CA TYR A 436 15.80 -27.01 -15.77
C TYR A 436 16.25 -27.57 -17.12
N GLU A 437 15.55 -27.21 -18.21
CA GLU A 437 15.88 -27.63 -19.58
C GLU A 437 17.31 -27.22 -19.99
N ASP A 438 17.81 -26.14 -19.45
CA ASP A 438 19.10 -25.53 -19.80
C ASP A 438 20.26 -26.03 -18.93
N LEU A 439 19.98 -26.87 -17.92
CA LEU A 439 21.03 -27.43 -17.06
C LEU A 439 21.98 -28.39 -17.78
N GLY A 440 21.58 -28.89 -18.96
CA GLY A 440 22.45 -29.75 -19.77
C GLY A 440 22.94 -31.01 -19.02
N ILE A 441 24.25 -31.20 -18.98
CA ILE A 441 24.91 -32.38 -18.37
C ILE A 441 24.67 -32.49 -16.86
N PHE A 442 24.41 -31.36 -16.16
CA PHE A 442 24.16 -31.35 -14.72
C PHE A 442 22.93 -32.19 -14.32
N ARG A 443 21.95 -32.35 -15.22
CA ARG A 443 20.81 -33.24 -15.00
C ARG A 443 21.22 -34.72 -14.89
N LEU A 444 22.24 -35.15 -15.64
CA LEU A 444 22.73 -36.52 -15.63
C LEU A 444 23.61 -36.75 -14.39
N ILE A 445 24.52 -35.82 -14.11
CA ILE A 445 25.42 -35.92 -12.96
C ILE A 445 24.62 -36.04 -11.66
N GLN A 446 23.52 -35.33 -11.53
CA GLN A 446 22.68 -35.40 -10.35
C GLN A 446 22.03 -36.77 -10.13
N LEU A 447 21.69 -37.51 -11.21
CA LEU A 447 21.09 -38.83 -11.08
C LEU A 447 22.08 -39.84 -10.45
N ILE A 448 23.38 -39.59 -10.60
CA ILE A 448 24.45 -40.44 -10.12
C ILE A 448 25.19 -39.87 -8.90
N GLN A 449 24.85 -38.65 -8.46
CA GLN A 449 25.57 -37.90 -7.41
C GLN A 449 25.68 -38.64 -6.05
N HIS A 450 24.71 -39.48 -5.74
CA HIS A 450 24.65 -40.24 -4.48
C HIS A 450 25.21 -41.69 -4.59
N ASP A 451 25.72 -42.04 -5.76
CA ASP A 451 26.30 -43.35 -6.00
C ASP A 451 27.80 -43.33 -5.66
N GLN A 452 28.30 -44.37 -4.97
CA GLN A 452 29.73 -44.53 -4.69
C GLN A 452 30.54 -44.52 -5.99
N ASP A 453 29.95 -45.01 -7.08
CA ASP A 453 30.60 -45.05 -8.39
C ASP A 453 30.92 -43.62 -8.91
N THR A 454 30.14 -42.61 -8.55
CA THR A 454 30.45 -41.22 -8.94
C THR A 454 31.66 -40.68 -8.20
N ALA A 455 31.79 -41.00 -6.92
CA ALA A 455 32.97 -40.61 -6.13
C ALA A 455 34.22 -41.28 -6.70
N HIS A 456 34.14 -42.56 -6.98
CA HIS A 456 35.24 -43.32 -7.63
C HIS A 456 35.57 -42.74 -9.02
N PHE A 457 34.56 -42.39 -9.83
CA PHE A 457 34.79 -41.77 -11.13
C PHE A 457 35.55 -40.43 -11.03
N ILE A 458 35.26 -39.62 -10.02
CA ILE A 458 35.99 -38.37 -9.78
C ILE A 458 37.40 -38.67 -9.30
N GLU A 459 37.56 -39.66 -8.42
CA GLU A 459 38.86 -40.09 -7.93
C GLU A 459 39.76 -40.61 -9.06
N ASP A 460 39.24 -41.44 -9.94
CA ASP A 460 39.97 -42.02 -11.07
C ASP A 460 40.55 -40.96 -12.02
N TYR A 461 39.79 -39.88 -12.28
CA TYR A 461 40.19 -38.88 -13.26
C TYR A 461 40.83 -37.63 -12.67
N LEU A 462 40.57 -37.27 -11.40
CA LEU A 462 41.01 -35.98 -10.82
C LEU A 462 41.87 -36.12 -9.56
N SER A 463 41.82 -37.23 -8.84
CA SER A 463 42.55 -37.39 -7.57
C SER A 463 44.06 -37.09 -7.68
N PRO A 464 44.77 -37.52 -8.72
CA PRO A 464 46.20 -37.21 -8.84
C PRO A 464 46.47 -35.70 -8.91
N LEU A 465 45.59 -34.96 -9.62
CA LEU A 465 45.70 -33.51 -9.79
C LEU A 465 45.33 -32.76 -8.52
N ILE A 466 44.25 -33.18 -7.85
CA ILE A 466 43.81 -32.62 -6.57
C ILE A 466 44.89 -32.82 -5.49
N SER A 467 45.46 -34.00 -5.41
CA SER A 467 46.51 -34.31 -4.45
C SER A 467 47.77 -33.48 -4.72
N TYR A 468 48.12 -33.33 -5.99
CA TYR A 468 49.25 -32.49 -6.39
C TYR A 468 49.07 -31.02 -6.01
N ASP A 469 47.85 -30.44 -6.29
CA ASP A 469 47.56 -29.06 -5.94
C ASP A 469 47.60 -28.83 -4.41
N LYS A 470 47.16 -29.83 -3.61
CA LYS A 470 47.23 -29.76 -2.15
C LYS A 470 48.67 -29.83 -1.62
N GLU A 471 49.50 -30.69 -2.19
CA GLU A 471 50.89 -30.88 -1.75
C GLU A 471 51.80 -29.70 -2.12
N TYR A 472 51.65 -29.19 -3.33
CA TYR A 472 52.55 -28.17 -3.87
C TYR A 472 51.97 -26.75 -3.88
N GLY A 473 50.74 -26.53 -3.37
CA GLY A 473 50.08 -25.23 -3.35
C GLY A 473 49.85 -24.65 -4.74
N THR A 474 49.58 -25.52 -5.73
CA THR A 474 49.36 -25.11 -7.13
C THR A 474 47.87 -24.99 -7.44
N GLU A 475 47.51 -24.36 -8.58
CA GLU A 475 46.14 -24.19 -9.06
C GLU A 475 45.93 -24.86 -10.42
N LEU A 476 46.41 -26.08 -10.57
CA LEU A 476 46.37 -26.81 -11.85
C LEU A 476 44.94 -27.26 -12.17
N LEU A 477 44.17 -27.67 -11.15
CA LEU A 477 42.77 -28.05 -11.31
C LEU A 477 41.92 -26.86 -11.79
N LEU A 478 42.13 -25.67 -11.20
CA LEU A 478 41.47 -24.43 -11.64
C LEU A 478 41.90 -24.09 -13.08
N THR A 479 43.16 -24.28 -13.41
CA THR A 479 43.69 -24.06 -14.77
C THR A 479 43.00 -24.96 -15.78
N LEU A 480 42.83 -26.25 -15.47
CA LEU A 480 42.15 -27.21 -16.32
C LEU A 480 40.65 -26.91 -16.48
N ALA A 481 39.97 -26.57 -15.39
CA ALA A 481 38.57 -26.17 -15.43
C ALA A 481 38.34 -24.93 -16.31
N LYS A 482 39.16 -23.89 -16.17
CA LYS A 482 39.08 -22.67 -17.01
C LYS A 482 39.46 -22.93 -18.47
N TYR A 483 40.35 -23.87 -18.72
CA TYR A 483 40.71 -24.26 -20.08
C TYR A 483 39.51 -24.87 -20.83
N PHE A 484 38.79 -25.80 -20.18
CA PHE A 484 37.57 -26.35 -20.77
C PHE A 484 36.40 -25.36 -20.83
N GLU A 485 36.22 -24.54 -19.81
CA GLU A 485 35.17 -23.49 -19.80
C GLU A 485 35.28 -22.52 -20.98
N LEU A 486 36.51 -22.26 -21.44
CA LEU A 486 36.81 -21.33 -22.54
C LEU A 486 37.09 -22.08 -23.87
N ASP A 487 36.40 -23.20 -24.10
CA ASP A 487 36.52 -24.00 -25.33
C ASP A 487 37.97 -24.36 -25.71
N ARG A 488 38.81 -24.59 -24.72
CA ARG A 488 40.23 -24.92 -24.90
C ARG A 488 41.05 -23.82 -25.59
N SER A 489 40.53 -22.59 -25.58
CA SER A 489 41.25 -21.44 -26.13
C SER A 489 42.41 -21.06 -25.22
N LYS A 490 43.60 -21.50 -25.56
CA LYS A 490 44.83 -21.17 -24.80
C LYS A 490 45.03 -19.64 -24.63
N LYS A 491 44.58 -18.84 -25.61
CA LYS A 491 44.65 -17.38 -25.55
C LYS A 491 43.73 -16.83 -24.48
N LEU A 492 42.46 -17.22 -24.50
CA LEU A 492 41.43 -16.72 -23.57
C LEU A 492 41.72 -17.24 -22.15
N THR A 493 42.14 -18.50 -22.00
CA THR A 493 42.50 -19.10 -20.71
C THR A 493 43.66 -18.35 -20.06
N ALA A 494 44.72 -18.04 -20.82
CA ALA A 494 45.88 -17.30 -20.30
C ALA A 494 45.47 -15.91 -19.83
N GLN A 495 44.63 -15.23 -20.59
CA GLN A 495 44.06 -13.91 -20.20
C GLN A 495 43.21 -13.99 -18.93
N LYS A 496 42.32 -14.99 -18.85
CA LYS A 496 41.40 -15.14 -17.70
C LYS A 496 42.12 -15.51 -16.41
N LEU A 497 43.23 -16.29 -16.51
CA LEU A 497 44.08 -16.69 -15.37
C LEU A 497 45.17 -15.66 -15.07
N HIS A 498 45.25 -14.56 -15.82
CA HIS A 498 46.30 -13.55 -15.68
C HIS A 498 47.72 -14.08 -15.76
N VAL A 499 47.93 -15.09 -16.64
CA VAL A 499 49.26 -15.70 -16.88
C VAL A 499 49.71 -15.50 -18.33
N VAL A 500 51.03 -15.55 -18.56
CA VAL A 500 51.55 -15.54 -19.93
C VAL A 500 51.28 -16.90 -20.61
N ARG A 501 51.13 -16.90 -21.95
CA ARG A 501 50.81 -18.10 -22.72
C ARG A 501 51.80 -19.23 -22.45
N GLN A 502 53.09 -18.94 -22.34
CA GLN A 502 54.11 -19.92 -22.11
C GLN A 502 53.91 -20.68 -20.76
N THR A 503 53.56 -19.92 -19.70
CA THR A 503 53.21 -20.51 -18.40
C THR A 503 51.99 -21.42 -18.49
N LEU A 504 50.96 -21.02 -19.27
CA LEU A 504 49.77 -21.87 -19.48
C LEU A 504 50.15 -23.18 -20.21
N TYR A 505 51.00 -23.10 -21.25
CA TYR A 505 51.45 -24.31 -21.92
C TYR A 505 52.16 -25.26 -20.96
N HIS A 506 53.08 -24.74 -20.13
CA HIS A 506 53.76 -25.56 -19.11
C HIS A 506 52.80 -26.17 -18.09
N ARG A 507 51.77 -25.39 -17.66
CA ARG A 507 50.73 -25.91 -16.77
C ARG A 507 49.94 -27.05 -17.43
N LEU A 508 49.50 -26.92 -18.67
CA LEU A 508 48.72 -27.92 -19.39
C LEU A 508 49.57 -29.21 -19.64
N GLU A 509 50.82 -29.08 -20.03
CA GLU A 509 51.74 -30.23 -20.17
C GLU A 509 52.00 -30.94 -18.83
N LYS A 510 52.09 -30.17 -17.74
CA LYS A 510 52.23 -30.73 -16.40
C LYS A 510 50.96 -31.48 -15.97
N ILE A 511 49.78 -30.95 -16.27
CA ILE A 511 48.50 -31.59 -16.00
C ILE A 511 48.42 -32.95 -16.74
N LYS A 512 48.78 -32.99 -18.04
CA LYS A 512 48.83 -34.24 -18.82
C LYS A 512 49.74 -35.32 -18.18
N LYS A 513 50.89 -34.89 -17.66
CA LYS A 513 51.81 -35.80 -16.99
C LYS A 513 51.30 -36.29 -15.64
N ILE A 514 50.65 -35.45 -14.86
CA ILE A 514 50.09 -35.80 -13.54
C ILE A 514 48.92 -36.75 -13.69
N LEU A 515 48.03 -36.48 -14.66
CA LEU A 515 46.88 -37.35 -14.91
C LEU A 515 47.20 -38.62 -15.68
N ASP A 516 48.38 -38.71 -16.28
CA ASP A 516 48.79 -39.75 -17.23
C ASP A 516 47.76 -39.95 -18.36
N LEU A 517 47.13 -38.85 -18.79
CA LEU A 517 46.03 -38.83 -19.76
C LEU A 517 46.21 -37.69 -20.74
N ASP A 518 46.04 -37.96 -22.03
CA ASP A 518 45.90 -36.94 -23.04
C ASP A 518 44.42 -36.50 -23.18
N PHE A 519 44.06 -35.46 -22.44
CA PHE A 519 42.70 -34.88 -22.47
C PHE A 519 42.40 -34.07 -23.75
N ASP A 520 43.30 -33.99 -24.73
CA ASP A 520 43.01 -33.52 -26.06
C ASP A 520 42.33 -34.61 -26.93
N MET A 521 42.49 -35.88 -26.58
CA MET A 521 41.74 -36.98 -27.17
C MET A 521 40.26 -36.94 -26.79
N PRO A 522 39.30 -37.12 -27.74
CA PRO A 522 37.88 -36.91 -27.49
C PRO A 522 37.28 -37.70 -26.34
N GLU A 523 37.66 -38.96 -26.18
CA GLU A 523 37.15 -39.86 -25.12
C GLU A 523 37.67 -39.43 -23.74
N ASN A 524 38.95 -39.19 -23.58
CA ASN A 524 39.57 -38.76 -22.35
C ASN A 524 39.05 -37.36 -21.95
N ARG A 525 38.85 -36.49 -22.95
CA ARG A 525 38.29 -35.16 -22.74
C ARG A 525 36.92 -35.23 -22.09
N LEU A 526 36.00 -36.02 -22.64
CA LEU A 526 34.65 -36.15 -22.11
C LEU A 526 34.68 -36.61 -20.65
N ASN A 527 35.49 -37.60 -20.34
CA ASN A 527 35.62 -38.13 -18.97
C ASN A 527 36.15 -37.08 -18.00
N VAL A 528 37.20 -36.35 -18.37
CA VAL A 528 37.78 -35.30 -17.52
C VAL A 528 36.82 -34.11 -17.36
N GLU A 529 36.12 -33.68 -18.43
CA GLU A 529 35.10 -32.61 -18.36
C GLU A 529 33.94 -33.03 -17.44
N MET A 530 33.46 -34.30 -17.54
CA MET A 530 32.42 -34.83 -16.67
C MET A 530 32.88 -34.89 -15.21
N ALA A 531 34.09 -35.40 -14.95
CA ALA A 531 34.64 -35.46 -13.61
C ALA A 531 34.80 -34.07 -12.97
N LEU A 532 35.27 -33.09 -13.74
CA LEU A 532 35.35 -31.70 -13.28
C LEU A 532 33.98 -31.11 -12.91
N LYS A 533 32.97 -31.34 -13.75
CA LYS A 533 31.61 -30.87 -13.46
C LYS A 533 31.02 -31.55 -12.23
N ALA A 534 31.23 -32.87 -12.08
CA ALA A 534 30.80 -33.62 -10.91
C ALA A 534 31.52 -33.14 -9.63
N TYR A 535 32.83 -32.92 -9.71
CA TYR A 535 33.63 -32.42 -8.59
C TYR A 535 33.17 -31.03 -8.14
N GLN A 536 32.91 -30.10 -9.08
CA GLN A 536 32.38 -28.76 -8.78
C GLN A 536 31.05 -28.84 -8.02
N LEU A 537 30.16 -29.76 -8.40
CA LEU A 537 28.88 -29.96 -7.74
C LEU A 537 29.02 -30.45 -6.29
N ILE A 538 29.88 -31.47 -6.07
CA ILE A 538 30.10 -32.05 -4.74
C ILE A 538 30.70 -31.03 -3.78
N GLN A 539 31.65 -30.23 -4.23
CA GLN A 539 32.30 -29.20 -3.42
C GLN A 539 31.31 -28.11 -2.93
N GLN A 540 30.32 -27.75 -3.73
CA GLN A 540 29.33 -26.71 -3.36
C GLN A 540 28.12 -27.23 -2.56
N VAL A 541 27.79 -28.51 -2.71
CA VAL A 541 26.70 -29.16 -1.95
C VAL A 541 27.14 -29.55 -0.53
N GLY A 542 28.43 -29.36 -0.20
CA GLY A 542 28.94 -29.58 1.17
C GLY A 542 28.88 -31.03 1.64
N VAL A 543 28.92 -32.00 0.72
CA VAL A 543 29.09 -33.40 1.11
C VAL A 543 30.56 -33.56 1.53
N PRO A 544 30.89 -33.90 2.81
CA PRO A 544 32.24 -34.12 3.21
C PRO A 544 32.76 -35.35 2.46
N THR A 545 33.74 -35.17 1.57
CA THR A 545 34.58 -36.26 1.08
C THR A 545 35.33 -36.81 2.30
N LYS A 546 34.96 -38.00 2.76
CA LYS A 546 35.68 -38.73 3.79
C LYS A 546 37.07 -39.09 3.31
#